data_4e0a423d4d649bc9cd80234f554c38c3
#
_entry.id   4e0a423d4d649bc9cd80234f554c38c3
#
_cell.length_a   1.000
_cell.length_b   1.000
_cell.length_c   1.000
_cell.angle_alpha   90.00
_cell.angle_beta   90.00
_cell.angle_gamma   90.00
#
_symmetry.space_group_name_H-M   'P 1'
#
loop_
_entity.id
_entity.type
_entity.pdbx_description
1 polymer ?
#
loop_
_entity_poly.entity_id
_entity_poly.type
_entity_poly.pdbx_seq_one_letter_code
_entity_poly.pdbx_strand_id
1 'polypeptide(L)'
;ATYLAPKYLLLDKLEETLEELKTREAETKPYRARLAVVGSEVDDSGFIKLIEDTGAYVCADRFCFGSLPGRNMIELNDGEDALTQLCRQYVYRGQCPRTMNMAKVYGRKQYVNDIAKEYGADGIVYEQIKFCDPWAYERLMGSTMLRDDYGYPVLSVDRPYNIASSLGQMRTRVQA
;
A
#
# COMPACT_ATOMS: atom_id res chain seq x y z
N ALA A 1 -10.78 -6.08 10.15
CA ALA A 1 -12.22 -5.91 10.46
C ALA A 1 -12.98 -5.25 9.31
N THR A 2 -12.49 -4.15 8.73
CA THR A 2 -13.19 -3.39 7.68
C THR A 2 -13.51 -4.16 6.40
N TYR A 3 -12.85 -5.27 6.12
CA TYR A 3 -13.12 -6.13 4.96
C TYR A 3 -14.09 -7.27 5.27
N LEU A 4 -14.21 -7.67 6.52
CA LEU A 4 -14.91 -8.89 6.92
C LEU A 4 -16.25 -8.59 7.60
N ALA A 5 -16.38 -7.46 8.27
CA ALA A 5 -17.59 -7.10 8.99
C ALA A 5 -18.53 -6.24 8.13
N PRO A 6 -19.85 -6.33 8.36
CA PRO A 6 -20.80 -5.39 7.77
C PRO A 6 -20.44 -3.94 8.09
N LYS A 7 -20.49 -3.07 7.10
CA LYS A 7 -19.95 -1.69 7.23
C LYS A 7 -20.69 -0.87 8.29
N TYR A 8 -22.00 -1.05 8.43
CA TYR A 8 -22.82 -0.35 9.41
C TYR A 8 -22.42 -0.67 10.86
N LEU A 9 -21.90 -1.88 11.13
CA LEU A 9 -21.42 -2.24 12.47
C LEU A 9 -20.08 -1.58 12.83
N LEU A 10 -19.38 -1.07 11.84
CA LEU A 10 -18.07 -0.46 12.03
C LEU A 10 -18.12 1.06 11.98
N LEU A 11 -19.21 1.66 11.48
CA LEU A 11 -19.30 3.10 11.26
C LEU A 11 -19.10 3.87 12.56
N ASP A 12 -19.90 3.55 13.58
CA ASP A 12 -19.82 4.22 14.89
C ASP A 12 -18.40 4.11 15.48
N LYS A 13 -17.79 2.92 15.35
CA LYS A 13 -16.42 2.70 15.86
C LYS A 13 -15.36 3.45 15.07
N LEU A 14 -15.53 3.62 13.77
CA LEU A 14 -14.64 4.42 12.93
C LEU A 14 -14.77 5.91 13.27
N GLU A 15 -15.98 6.40 13.48
CA GLU A 15 -16.23 7.78 13.88
C GLU A 15 -15.63 8.08 15.26
N GLU A 16 -15.86 7.20 16.25
CA GLU A 16 -15.25 7.31 17.58
C GLU A 16 -13.71 7.35 17.49
N THR A 17 -13.12 6.44 16.70
CA THR A 17 -11.67 6.39 16.50
C THR A 17 -11.15 7.66 15.82
N LEU A 18 -11.89 8.19 14.83
CA LEU A 18 -11.53 9.44 14.16
C LEU A 18 -11.49 10.60 15.13
N GLU A 19 -12.50 10.73 16.01
CA GLU A 19 -12.54 11.81 17.01
C GLU A 19 -11.40 11.66 18.04
N GLU A 20 -11.11 10.43 18.48
CA GLU A 20 -9.95 10.17 19.32
C GLU A 20 -8.64 10.61 18.66
N LEU A 21 -8.44 10.26 17.37
CA LEU A 21 -7.24 10.62 16.63
C LEU A 21 -7.08 12.13 16.42
N LYS A 22 -8.18 12.89 16.29
CA LYS A 22 -8.13 14.35 16.18
C LYS A 22 -7.66 15.05 17.46
N THR A 23 -7.92 14.42 18.61
CA THR A 23 -7.64 14.98 19.93
C THR A 23 -6.38 14.43 20.56
N ARG A 24 -5.90 13.28 20.08
CA ARG A 24 -4.72 12.61 20.61
C ARG A 24 -3.45 13.38 20.25
N GLU A 25 -2.58 13.56 21.23
CA GLU A 25 -1.25 14.11 21.00
C GLU A 25 -0.45 13.20 20.06
N ALA A 26 0.20 13.79 19.06
CA ALA A 26 0.98 13.03 18.10
C ALA A 26 2.22 12.42 18.77
N GLU A 27 2.39 11.12 18.66
CA GLU A 27 3.63 10.46 19.07
C GLU A 27 4.78 10.93 18.16
N THR A 28 5.76 11.60 18.74
CA THR A 28 6.97 12.00 18.04
C THR A 28 8.08 10.98 18.33
N LYS A 29 8.16 9.95 17.52
CA LYS A 29 9.33 9.04 17.55
C LYS A 29 10.36 9.54 16.54
N PRO A 30 11.66 9.61 16.89
CA PRO A 30 12.69 9.94 15.92
C PRO A 30 12.76 8.84 14.86
N TYR A 31 12.80 9.23 13.59
CA TYR A 31 13.00 8.32 12.46
C TYR A 31 14.09 8.89 11.52
N ARG A 32 14.76 8.00 10.81
CA ARG A 32 15.80 8.36 9.82
C ARG A 32 15.20 8.73 8.47
N ALA A 33 14.12 8.08 8.08
CA ALA A 33 13.43 8.31 6.81
C ALA A 33 11.95 7.90 6.93
N ARG A 34 11.12 8.54 6.13
CA ARG A 34 9.71 8.18 5.91
C ARG A 34 9.62 7.34 4.66
N LEU A 35 9.02 6.17 4.75
CA LEU A 35 8.94 5.25 3.63
C LEU A 35 7.48 4.94 3.27
N ALA A 36 7.18 4.95 1.97
CA ALA A 36 5.97 4.33 1.46
C ALA A 36 6.28 2.86 1.13
N VAL A 37 5.43 1.94 1.60
CA VAL A 37 5.56 0.52 1.27
C VAL A 37 4.47 0.13 0.30
N VAL A 38 4.87 -0.31 -0.88
CA VAL A 38 3.95 -0.58 -1.99
C VAL A 38 4.20 -1.95 -2.59
N GLY A 39 3.16 -2.56 -3.11
CA GLY A 39 3.32 -3.85 -3.77
C GLY A 39 2.13 -4.78 -3.61
N SER A 40 2.43 -6.04 -3.44
CA SER A 40 1.48 -7.13 -3.32
C SER A 40 0.75 -7.11 -1.97
N GLU A 41 0.19 -8.22 -1.56
CA GLU A 41 -0.44 -8.34 -0.24
C GLU A 41 0.60 -8.39 0.87
N VAL A 42 0.39 -7.60 1.93
CA VAL A 42 1.16 -7.67 3.18
C VAL A 42 0.18 -7.91 4.33
N ASP A 43 0.03 -9.18 4.69
CA ASP A 43 -0.77 -9.65 5.82
C ASP A 43 0.08 -9.97 7.06
N ASP A 44 1.40 -9.88 6.93
CA ASP A 44 2.37 -10.10 7.99
C ASP A 44 2.91 -8.76 8.53
N SER A 45 2.40 -8.33 9.68
CA SER A 45 2.86 -7.10 10.35
C SER A 45 4.35 -7.14 10.73
N GLY A 46 4.95 -8.33 10.80
CA GLY A 46 6.39 -8.50 11.04
C GLY A 46 7.24 -7.87 9.93
N PHE A 47 6.74 -7.80 8.70
CA PHE A 47 7.46 -7.12 7.62
C PHE A 47 7.51 -5.59 7.83
N ILE A 48 6.41 -4.99 8.21
CA ILE A 48 6.37 -3.54 8.51
C ILE A 48 7.25 -3.25 9.73
N LYS A 49 7.10 -4.05 10.79
CA LYS A 49 7.95 -3.93 11.98
C LYS A 49 9.43 -4.04 11.66
N LEU A 50 9.82 -4.97 10.79
CA LEU A 50 11.22 -5.12 10.36
C LEU A 50 11.75 -3.86 9.69
N ILE A 51 10.95 -3.19 8.84
CA ILE A 51 11.32 -1.92 8.21
C ILE A 51 11.49 -0.84 9.29
N GLU A 52 10.54 -0.71 10.19
CA GLU A 52 10.57 0.31 11.24
C GLU A 52 11.68 0.07 12.27
N ASP A 53 12.03 -1.18 12.57
CA ASP A 53 13.16 -1.53 13.43
C ASP A 53 14.54 -1.09 12.86
N THR A 54 14.60 -0.70 11.59
CA THR A 54 15.81 -0.08 11.00
C THR A 54 15.89 1.42 11.25
N GLY A 55 14.92 2.00 11.95
CA GLY A 55 14.80 3.43 12.22
C GLY A 55 14.03 4.19 11.15
N ALA A 56 13.34 3.52 10.24
CA ALA A 56 12.42 4.13 9.31
C ALA A 56 11.03 4.31 9.95
N TYR A 57 10.20 5.15 9.33
CA TYR A 57 8.77 5.26 9.62
C TYR A 57 7.97 4.94 8.35
N VAL A 58 7.09 3.94 8.43
CA VAL A 58 6.21 3.61 7.31
C VAL A 58 5.01 4.56 7.33
N CYS A 59 5.04 5.58 6.49
CA CYS A 59 4.05 6.65 6.48
C CYS A 59 2.88 6.40 5.54
N ALA A 60 3.03 5.53 4.56
CA ALA A 60 1.99 5.22 3.59
C ALA A 60 2.11 3.79 3.09
N ASP A 61 0.98 3.23 2.68
CA ASP A 61 0.93 1.92 2.06
C ASP A 61 0.12 1.92 0.75
N ARG A 62 0.46 0.96 -0.11
CA ARG A 62 -0.36 0.59 -1.25
C ARG A 62 -0.33 -0.93 -1.38
N PHE A 63 -1.11 -1.62 -0.57
CA PHE A 63 -1.30 -3.06 -0.62
C PHE A 63 -2.67 -3.43 -1.18
N CYS A 64 -2.83 -4.69 -1.57
CA CYS A 64 -4.13 -5.18 -2.05
C CYS A 64 -5.23 -5.03 -0.99
N PHE A 65 -4.91 -5.25 0.30
CA PHE A 65 -5.81 -5.08 1.45
C PHE A 65 -5.40 -3.97 2.43
N GLY A 66 -4.50 -3.10 2.02
CA GLY A 66 -4.09 -1.94 2.82
C GLY A 66 -5.06 -0.77 2.69
N SER A 67 -4.54 0.42 2.61
CA SER A 67 -5.34 1.65 2.49
C SER A 67 -6.08 1.80 1.16
N LEU A 68 -5.57 1.15 0.09
CA LEU A 68 -6.07 1.31 -1.28
C LEU A 68 -7.60 1.19 -1.45
N PRO A 69 -8.29 0.15 -0.93
CA PRO A 69 -9.72 0.01 -1.14
C PRO A 69 -10.58 1.07 -0.44
N GLY A 70 -10.06 1.68 0.61
CA GLY A 70 -10.77 2.70 1.40
C GLY A 70 -10.53 4.14 0.95
N ARG A 71 -9.60 4.37 0.02
CA ARG A 71 -9.22 5.75 -0.37
C ARG A 71 -10.19 6.43 -1.33
N ASN A 72 -10.95 5.65 -2.09
CA ASN A 72 -11.89 6.21 -3.06
C ASN A 72 -13.32 5.77 -2.73
N MET A 73 -14.21 6.73 -2.67
CA MET A 73 -15.64 6.44 -2.54
C MET A 73 -16.17 5.78 -3.81
N ILE A 74 -17.14 4.90 -3.64
CA ILE A 74 -17.90 4.35 -4.77
C ILE A 74 -18.82 5.46 -5.30
N GLU A 75 -18.70 5.78 -6.57
CA GLU A 75 -19.65 6.69 -7.23
C GLU A 75 -20.96 5.96 -7.44
N LEU A 76 -22.01 6.48 -6.83
CA LEU A 76 -23.35 5.93 -6.95
C LEU A 76 -24.09 6.66 -8.08
N ASN A 77 -24.65 5.89 -9.01
CA ASN A 77 -25.48 6.39 -10.10
C ASN A 77 -26.92 5.89 -9.91
N ASP A 78 -27.84 6.83 -9.84
CA ASP A 78 -29.27 6.50 -9.75
C ASP A 78 -29.72 5.73 -11.00
N GLY A 79 -30.49 4.67 -10.78
CA GLY A 79 -31.01 3.83 -11.85
C GLY A 79 -30.07 2.73 -12.34
N GLU A 80 -28.85 2.64 -11.80
CA GLU A 80 -27.94 1.55 -12.09
C GLU A 80 -27.94 0.50 -10.98
N ASP A 81 -27.91 -0.76 -11.36
CA ASP A 81 -27.85 -1.89 -10.43
C ASP A 81 -26.59 -1.82 -9.53
N ALA A 82 -26.79 -2.05 -8.23
CA ALA A 82 -25.74 -1.94 -7.21
C ALA A 82 -24.56 -2.90 -7.47
N LEU A 83 -24.82 -4.12 -7.97
CA LEU A 83 -23.76 -5.08 -8.27
C LEU A 83 -22.87 -4.58 -9.42
N THR A 84 -23.46 -4.01 -10.44
CA THR A 84 -22.75 -3.40 -11.57
C THR A 84 -21.83 -2.27 -11.10
N GLN A 85 -22.31 -1.40 -10.20
CA GLN A 85 -21.51 -0.32 -9.64
C GLN A 85 -20.33 -0.85 -8.79
N LEU A 86 -20.58 -1.86 -7.97
CA LEU A 86 -19.53 -2.55 -7.20
C LEU A 86 -18.48 -3.21 -8.11
N CYS A 87 -18.92 -3.94 -9.13
CA CYS A 87 -18.04 -4.56 -10.10
C CYS A 87 -17.18 -3.51 -10.83
N ARG A 88 -17.77 -2.39 -11.23
CA ARG A 88 -17.03 -1.28 -11.86
C ARG A 88 -15.94 -0.76 -10.93
N GLN A 89 -16.25 -0.53 -9.65
CA GLN A 89 -15.27 -0.07 -8.67
C GLN A 89 -14.10 -1.06 -8.52
N TYR A 90 -14.39 -2.32 -8.28
CA TYR A 90 -13.35 -3.29 -7.95
C TYR A 90 -12.60 -3.84 -9.18
N VAL A 91 -13.23 -3.93 -10.34
CA VAL A 91 -12.60 -4.44 -11.56
C VAL A 91 -11.89 -3.33 -12.34
N TYR A 92 -12.56 -2.19 -12.58
CA TYR A 92 -11.97 -1.14 -13.40
C TYR A 92 -11.09 -0.17 -12.62
N ARG A 93 -11.46 0.16 -11.39
CA ARG A 93 -10.66 1.04 -10.52
C ARG A 93 -9.70 0.28 -9.62
N GLY A 94 -9.85 -1.04 -9.52
CA GLY A 94 -8.90 -1.90 -8.86
C GLY A 94 -7.52 -1.78 -9.51
N GLN A 95 -6.49 -1.68 -8.69
CA GLN A 95 -5.11 -1.49 -9.16
C GLN A 95 -4.30 -2.79 -9.15
N CYS A 96 -4.96 -3.93 -9.32
CA CYS A 96 -4.25 -5.19 -9.43
C CYS A 96 -3.50 -5.28 -10.77
N PRO A 97 -2.23 -5.66 -10.79
CA PRO A 97 -1.46 -5.81 -12.03
C PRO A 97 -2.00 -6.86 -13.00
N ARG A 98 -2.93 -7.72 -12.57
CA ARG A 98 -3.62 -8.68 -13.47
C ARG A 98 -4.33 -7.99 -14.63
N THR A 99 -4.77 -6.76 -14.43
CA THR A 99 -5.37 -5.95 -15.49
C THR A 99 -4.30 -5.15 -16.23
N MET A 100 -3.35 -5.86 -16.83
CA MET A 100 -2.16 -5.25 -17.43
C MET A 100 -2.50 -4.58 -18.76
N ASN A 101 -2.43 -3.27 -18.79
CA ASN A 101 -2.21 -2.46 -19.97
C ASN A 101 -1.36 -1.26 -19.58
N MET A 102 -0.74 -0.61 -20.55
CA MET A 102 0.23 0.47 -20.29
C MET A 102 -0.40 1.65 -19.55
N ALA A 103 -1.62 2.04 -19.88
CA ALA A 103 -2.30 3.13 -19.18
C ALA A 103 -2.48 2.83 -17.68
N LYS A 104 -2.83 1.58 -17.34
CA LYS A 104 -2.95 1.16 -15.93
C LYS A 104 -1.60 1.02 -15.23
N VAL A 105 -0.54 0.66 -15.93
CA VAL A 105 0.83 0.66 -15.39
C VAL A 105 1.20 2.09 -14.97
N TYR A 106 1.06 3.05 -15.87
CA TYR A 106 1.33 4.46 -15.57
C TYR A 106 0.42 4.99 -14.46
N GLY A 107 -0.88 4.69 -14.50
CA GLY A 107 -1.84 5.09 -13.46
C GLY A 107 -1.47 4.58 -12.07
N ARG A 108 -0.98 3.34 -11.96
CA ARG A 108 -0.48 2.80 -10.68
C ARG A 108 0.77 3.53 -10.18
N LYS A 109 1.69 3.90 -11.07
CA LYS A 109 2.90 4.66 -10.67
C LYS A 109 2.54 6.08 -10.27
N GLN A 110 1.65 6.72 -11.00
CA GLN A 110 1.12 8.03 -10.62
C GLN A 110 0.47 7.97 -9.23
N TYR A 111 -0.37 6.97 -8.97
CA TYR A 111 -0.99 6.77 -7.66
C TYR A 111 0.06 6.64 -6.54
N VAL A 112 1.12 5.85 -6.76
CA VAL A 112 2.20 5.70 -5.77
C VAL A 112 2.92 7.02 -5.54
N ASN A 113 3.21 7.76 -6.60
CA ASN A 113 3.81 9.09 -6.50
C ASN A 113 2.91 10.06 -5.70
N ASP A 114 1.61 10.03 -5.95
CA ASP A 114 0.66 10.92 -5.27
C ASP A 114 0.57 10.63 -3.77
N ILE A 115 0.47 9.35 -3.37
CA ILE A 115 0.48 9.00 -1.95
C ILE A 115 1.84 9.29 -1.30
N ALA A 116 2.94 9.05 -2.00
CA ALA A 116 4.26 9.35 -1.47
C ALA A 116 4.42 10.85 -1.21
N LYS A 117 3.92 11.72 -2.09
CA LYS A 117 3.89 13.17 -1.89
C LYS A 117 2.94 13.57 -0.76
N GLU A 118 1.73 13.02 -0.74
CA GLU A 118 0.72 13.31 0.28
C GLU A 118 1.24 13.05 1.69
N TYR A 119 1.94 11.94 1.87
CA TYR A 119 2.48 11.54 3.18
C TYR A 119 3.95 11.94 3.40
N GLY A 120 4.55 12.66 2.48
CA GLY A 120 5.92 13.13 2.59
C GLY A 120 6.93 11.99 2.70
N ALA A 121 6.82 10.98 1.85
CA ALA A 121 7.76 9.86 1.84
C ALA A 121 9.10 10.27 1.21
N ASP A 122 10.21 9.90 1.86
CA ASP A 122 11.57 10.10 1.38
C ASP A 122 12.01 9.01 0.41
N GLY A 123 11.36 7.83 0.46
CA GLY A 123 11.69 6.69 -0.38
C GLY A 123 10.56 5.65 -0.42
N ILE A 124 10.76 4.66 -1.26
CA ILE A 124 9.75 3.62 -1.51
C ILE A 124 10.36 2.24 -1.32
N VAL A 125 9.69 1.40 -0.53
CA VAL A 125 9.93 -0.05 -0.51
C VAL A 125 8.92 -0.70 -1.42
N TYR A 126 9.38 -1.21 -2.56
CA TYR A 126 8.56 -1.93 -3.52
C TYR A 126 8.67 -3.42 -3.27
N GLU A 127 7.66 -4.00 -2.63
CA GLU A 127 7.66 -5.39 -2.25
C GLU A 127 6.85 -6.28 -3.21
N GLN A 128 7.20 -7.55 -3.24
CA GLN A 128 6.46 -8.60 -3.90
C GLN A 128 6.47 -9.84 -3.02
N ILE A 129 5.31 -10.40 -2.75
CA ILE A 129 5.23 -11.73 -2.16
C ILE A 129 5.62 -12.79 -3.22
N LYS A 130 6.44 -13.76 -2.86
CA LYS A 130 6.85 -14.84 -3.77
C LYS A 130 5.63 -15.55 -4.33
N PHE A 131 5.72 -15.93 -5.61
CA PHE A 131 4.65 -16.56 -6.39
C PHE A 131 3.48 -15.65 -6.78
N CYS A 132 3.57 -14.36 -6.55
CA CYS A 132 2.64 -13.41 -7.14
C CYS A 132 3.22 -12.89 -8.47
N ASP A 133 2.99 -13.63 -9.56
CA ASP A 133 3.56 -13.32 -10.88
C ASP A 133 3.17 -11.92 -11.39
N PRO A 134 1.90 -11.47 -11.30
CA PRO A 134 1.56 -10.12 -11.74
C PRO A 134 2.38 -9.03 -11.05
N TRP A 135 2.64 -9.19 -9.74
CA TRP A 135 3.48 -8.24 -9.01
C TRP A 135 4.97 -8.39 -9.32
N ALA A 136 5.45 -9.57 -9.77
CA ALA A 136 6.84 -9.75 -10.15
C ALA A 136 7.21 -8.84 -11.33
N TYR A 137 6.39 -8.85 -12.38
CA TYR A 137 6.57 -7.97 -13.54
C TYR A 137 6.37 -6.51 -13.18
N GLU A 138 5.31 -6.22 -12.43
CA GLU A 138 4.98 -4.86 -12.03
C GLU A 138 6.06 -4.22 -11.14
N ARG A 139 6.64 -4.99 -10.22
CA ARG A 139 7.72 -4.53 -9.34
C ARG A 139 8.96 -4.13 -10.12
N LEU A 140 9.33 -4.93 -11.11
CA LEU A 140 10.50 -4.62 -11.94
C LEU A 140 10.34 -3.32 -12.70
N MET A 141 9.23 -3.18 -13.42
CA MET A 141 8.91 -1.97 -14.18
C MET A 141 8.68 -0.77 -13.26
N GLY A 142 7.92 -0.97 -12.20
CA GLY A 142 7.51 0.09 -11.31
C GLY A 142 8.64 0.67 -10.48
N SER A 143 9.58 -0.16 -10.01
CA SER A 143 10.74 0.38 -9.29
C SER A 143 11.64 1.22 -10.21
N THR A 144 11.79 0.84 -11.47
CA THR A 144 12.51 1.65 -12.46
C THR A 144 11.79 2.98 -12.72
N MET A 145 10.49 2.94 -13.00
CA MET A 145 9.71 4.15 -13.26
C MET A 145 9.67 5.11 -12.07
N LEU A 146 9.48 4.59 -10.85
CA LEU A 146 9.44 5.44 -9.66
C LEU A 146 10.79 6.10 -9.37
N ARG A 147 11.89 5.44 -9.69
CA ARG A 147 13.23 6.00 -9.56
C ARG A 147 13.53 6.99 -10.69
N ASP A 148 13.32 6.60 -11.94
CA ASP A 148 13.82 7.33 -13.11
C ASP A 148 12.87 8.49 -13.50
N ASP A 149 11.55 8.30 -13.38
CA ASP A 149 10.58 9.32 -13.76
C ASP A 149 10.19 10.25 -12.61
N TYR A 150 10.19 9.73 -11.37
CA TYR A 150 9.73 10.49 -10.19
C TYR A 150 10.83 10.80 -9.17
N GLY A 151 12.04 10.23 -9.33
CA GLY A 151 13.22 10.55 -8.53
C GLY A 151 13.26 9.94 -7.12
N TYR A 152 12.42 8.97 -6.81
CA TYR A 152 12.46 8.33 -5.50
C TYR A 152 13.59 7.30 -5.39
N PRO A 153 14.30 7.25 -4.25
CA PRO A 153 15.03 6.04 -3.87
C PRO A 153 14.06 4.87 -3.75
N VAL A 154 14.32 3.76 -4.43
CA VAL A 154 13.44 2.60 -4.43
C VAL A 154 14.20 1.35 -4.04
N LEU A 155 13.84 0.76 -2.91
CA LEU A 155 14.26 -0.57 -2.52
C LEU A 155 13.29 -1.60 -3.08
N SER A 156 13.76 -2.46 -3.98
CA SER A 156 12.95 -3.52 -4.58
C SER A 156 13.23 -4.86 -3.91
N VAL A 157 12.24 -5.45 -3.27
CA VAL A 157 12.38 -6.71 -2.53
C VAL A 157 11.33 -7.75 -2.91
N ASP A 158 11.75 -9.01 -2.98
CA ASP A 158 10.86 -10.16 -2.93
C ASP A 158 10.89 -10.77 -1.53
N ARG A 159 9.75 -11.10 -0.98
CA ARG A 159 9.64 -11.71 0.35
C ARG A 159 8.89 -13.03 0.31
N PRO A 160 9.23 -13.98 1.20
CA PRO A 160 8.40 -15.16 1.39
C PRO A 160 7.06 -14.80 2.02
N TYR A 161 6.09 -15.69 1.95
CA TYR A 161 4.79 -15.51 2.59
C TYR A 161 4.94 -15.28 4.11
N ASN A 162 5.75 -16.11 4.77
CA ASN A 162 6.08 -15.92 6.18
C ASN A 162 7.50 -15.35 6.31
N ILE A 163 7.61 -14.12 6.79
CA ILE A 163 8.89 -13.44 6.90
C ILE A 163 9.80 -14.03 7.98
N ALA A 164 9.25 -14.73 8.97
CA ALA A 164 10.04 -15.30 10.07
C ALA A 164 11.15 -16.23 9.58
N SER A 165 10.94 -16.90 8.44
CA SER A 165 11.95 -17.77 7.81
C SER A 165 13.13 -17.03 7.15
N SER A 166 13.03 -15.72 6.98
CA SER A 166 14.03 -14.92 6.24
C SER A 166 14.35 -13.58 6.88
N LEU A 167 14.02 -13.39 8.16
CA LEU A 167 14.19 -12.14 8.90
C LEU A 167 15.60 -11.54 8.76
N GLY A 168 16.65 -12.34 8.93
CA GLY A 168 18.04 -11.87 8.84
C GLY A 168 18.37 -11.33 7.45
N GLN A 169 18.00 -12.06 6.40
CA GLN A 169 18.23 -11.66 5.01
C GLN A 169 17.46 -10.38 4.65
N MET A 170 16.20 -10.32 5.07
CA MET A 170 15.35 -9.15 4.80
C MET A 170 15.86 -7.93 5.55
N ARG A 171 16.28 -8.10 6.80
CA ARG A 171 16.87 -7.00 7.59
C ARG A 171 18.09 -6.39 6.90
N THR A 172 19.00 -7.22 6.43
CA THR A 172 20.19 -6.74 5.69
C THR A 172 19.81 -5.94 4.45
N ARG A 173 18.80 -6.39 3.69
CA ARG A 173 18.33 -5.69 2.49
C ARG A 173 17.72 -4.33 2.80
N VAL A 174 16.97 -4.25 3.90
CA VAL A 174 16.29 -2.99 4.29
C VAL A 174 17.27 -2.00 4.92
N GLN A 175 18.34 -2.48 5.56
CA GLN A 175 19.34 -1.63 6.18
C GLN A 175 20.34 -1.03 5.18
N ALA A 176 20.57 -1.69 4.04
CA ALA A 176 21.47 -1.23 2.99
C ALA A 176 20.92 -0.04 2.23
#